data_9bc6811499a65f8dfc7d68422ac09409
#
_entry.id   9bc6811499a65f8dfc7d68422ac09409
#
_cell.length_a   1.000
_cell.length_b   1.000
_cell.length_c   1.000
_cell.angle_alpha   90.00
_cell.angle_beta   90.00
_cell.angle_gamma   90.00
#
_symmetry.space_group_name_H-M   'P 1'
#
loop_
_entity.id
_entity.type
_entity.pdbx_description
1 polymer ?
#
loop_
_entity_poly.entity_id
_entity_poly.type
_entity_poly.pdbx_seq_one_letter_code
_entity_poly.pdbx_strand_id
1 'polypeptide(L)'
;MSSFFQEYGSEMISKSIEHIYISFFALLLGVAIAVPVGVWLTRLPKVANIVIGLTSALQTVPSLALLALMIPIFGVGKTPAIIALFIYSLLPILRNTYIGMKNVDENYRDVAKGMGMTNLQSIFSVELPIAMPTIMAGIRLAAVYVIAWATLASY
;
A
#
# COMPACT_ATOMS: atom_id res chain seq x y z
N MET A 1 22.59 25.44 21.16
CA MET A 1 22.07 24.09 20.78
C MET A 1 21.38 23.36 21.95
N SER A 2 21.93 23.39 23.16
CA SER A 2 21.30 22.75 24.33
C SER A 2 19.91 23.29 24.69
N SER A 3 19.70 24.59 24.61
CA SER A 3 18.39 25.23 24.91
C SER A 3 17.28 24.81 23.92
N PHE A 4 17.57 24.68 22.64
CA PHE A 4 16.62 24.22 21.63
C PHE A 4 16.12 22.81 21.90
N PHE A 5 17.03 21.86 22.19
CA PHE A 5 16.64 20.50 22.50
C PHE A 5 15.91 20.36 23.86
N GLN A 6 16.19 21.25 24.82
CA GLN A 6 15.44 21.31 26.09
C GLN A 6 14.01 21.82 25.90
N GLU A 7 13.83 22.76 24.98
CA GLU A 7 12.53 23.39 24.73
C GLU A 7 11.65 22.55 23.79
N TYR A 8 12.22 22.04 22.68
CA TYR A 8 11.44 21.35 21.62
C TYR A 8 11.66 19.84 21.57
N GLY A 9 12.57 19.27 22.34
CA GLY A 9 12.95 17.85 22.25
C GLY A 9 11.80 16.89 22.51
N SER A 10 10.96 17.16 23.50
CA SER A 10 9.80 16.31 23.81
C SER A 10 8.73 16.38 22.71
N GLU A 11 8.53 17.55 22.11
CA GLU A 11 7.59 17.74 21.01
C GLU A 11 8.08 17.05 19.74
N MET A 12 9.37 17.17 19.42
CA MET A 12 9.97 16.47 18.26
C MET A 12 9.83 14.95 18.38
N ILE A 13 10.07 14.38 19.55
CA ILE A 13 9.88 12.94 19.79
C ILE A 13 8.41 12.55 19.63
N SER A 14 7.51 13.30 20.23
CA SER A 14 6.07 13.05 20.15
C SER A 14 5.58 13.08 18.69
N LYS A 15 5.97 14.10 17.93
CA LYS A 15 5.62 14.22 16.50
C LYS A 15 6.25 13.14 15.64
N SER A 16 7.47 12.72 15.95
CA SER A 16 8.13 11.62 15.24
C SER A 16 7.40 10.28 15.48
N ILE A 17 6.98 10.01 16.70
CA ILE A 17 6.19 8.82 17.03
C ILE A 17 4.84 8.86 16.31
N GLU A 18 4.17 10.01 16.31
CA GLU A 18 2.91 10.19 15.60
C GLU A 18 3.05 9.96 14.10
N HIS A 19 4.11 10.49 13.48
CA HIS A 19 4.43 10.28 12.08
C HIS A 19 4.66 8.80 11.74
N ILE A 20 5.43 8.07 12.57
CA ILE A 20 5.65 6.63 12.41
C ILE A 20 4.34 5.86 12.55
N TYR A 21 3.53 6.21 13.55
CA TYR A 21 2.23 5.59 13.79
C TYR A 21 1.30 5.73 12.57
N ILE A 22 1.11 6.96 12.07
CA ILE A 22 0.26 7.24 10.90
C ILE A 22 0.77 6.48 9.68
N SER A 23 2.07 6.53 9.42
CA SER A 23 2.70 5.85 8.26
C SER A 23 2.54 4.34 8.34
N PHE A 24 2.77 3.75 9.51
CA PHE A 24 2.67 2.30 9.72
C PHE A 24 1.25 1.80 9.49
N PHE A 25 0.25 2.44 10.09
CA PHE A 25 -1.14 2.00 9.96
C PHE A 25 -1.68 2.21 8.54
N ALA A 26 -1.34 3.30 7.88
CA ALA A 26 -1.70 3.54 6.49
C ALA A 26 -1.12 2.48 5.55
N LEU A 27 0.17 2.15 5.71
CA LEU A 27 0.84 1.13 4.92
C LEU A 27 0.31 -0.27 5.21
N LEU A 28 0.08 -0.60 6.48
CA LEU A 28 -0.47 -1.90 6.90
C LEU A 28 -1.84 -2.15 6.27
N LEU A 29 -2.74 -1.16 6.31
CA LEU A 29 -4.05 -1.24 5.67
C LEU A 29 -3.90 -1.39 4.15
N GLY A 30 -2.98 -0.65 3.54
CA GLY A 30 -2.66 -0.74 2.12
C GLY A 30 -2.23 -2.16 1.71
N VAL A 31 -1.29 -2.74 2.44
CA VAL A 31 -0.81 -4.11 2.20
C VAL A 31 -1.94 -5.13 2.41
N ALA A 32 -2.67 -5.01 3.53
CA ALA A 32 -3.74 -5.96 3.90
C ALA A 32 -4.87 -6.00 2.87
N ILE A 33 -5.13 -4.91 2.14
CA ILE A 33 -6.18 -4.82 1.14
C ILE A 33 -5.62 -5.01 -0.28
N ALA A 34 -4.57 -4.27 -0.64
CA ALA A 34 -4.09 -4.26 -2.03
C ALA A 34 -3.40 -5.56 -2.45
N VAL A 35 -2.72 -6.27 -1.54
CA VAL A 35 -2.09 -7.55 -1.89
C VAL A 35 -3.15 -8.62 -2.20
N PRO A 36 -4.11 -8.94 -1.32
CA PRO A 36 -5.16 -9.92 -1.65
C PRO A 36 -5.96 -9.54 -2.89
N VAL A 37 -6.34 -8.26 -3.03
CA VAL A 37 -7.06 -7.77 -4.21
C VAL A 37 -6.21 -7.92 -5.47
N GLY A 38 -4.93 -7.57 -5.43
CA GLY A 38 -4.01 -7.72 -6.56
C GLY A 38 -3.84 -9.17 -7.01
N VAL A 39 -3.73 -10.11 -6.07
CA VAL A 39 -3.71 -11.54 -6.34
C VAL A 39 -5.02 -11.99 -7.00
N TRP A 40 -6.15 -11.61 -6.43
CA TRP A 40 -7.47 -11.96 -6.97
C TRP A 40 -7.72 -11.42 -8.37
N LEU A 41 -7.31 -10.18 -8.65
CA LEU A 41 -7.46 -9.54 -9.93
C LEU A 41 -6.72 -10.25 -11.08
N THR A 42 -5.70 -11.05 -10.80
CA THR A 42 -5.02 -11.84 -11.84
C THR A 42 -5.94 -12.86 -12.50
N ARG A 43 -6.99 -13.26 -11.82
CA ARG A 43 -8.03 -14.18 -12.34
C ARG A 43 -9.12 -13.45 -13.11
N LEU A 44 -9.19 -12.12 -13.04
CA LEU A 44 -10.23 -11.27 -13.63
C LEU A 44 -9.62 -10.10 -14.43
N PRO A 45 -8.97 -10.33 -15.60
CA PRO A 45 -8.21 -9.30 -16.31
C PRO A 45 -9.01 -8.04 -16.67
N LYS A 46 -10.30 -8.22 -17.02
CA LYS A 46 -11.19 -7.09 -17.35
C LYS A 46 -11.45 -6.19 -16.13
N VAL A 47 -11.67 -6.80 -14.98
CA VAL A 47 -11.87 -6.10 -13.69
C VAL A 47 -10.57 -5.43 -13.25
N ALA A 48 -9.43 -6.11 -13.44
CA ALA A 48 -8.11 -5.58 -13.10
C ALA A 48 -7.84 -4.22 -13.79
N ASN A 49 -8.14 -4.12 -15.08
CA ASN A 49 -7.95 -2.88 -15.83
C ASN A 49 -8.79 -1.72 -15.26
N ILE A 50 -10.03 -2.00 -14.86
CA ILE A 50 -10.92 -1.00 -14.26
C ILE A 50 -10.41 -0.59 -12.88
N VAL A 51 -10.10 -1.55 -12.01
CA VAL A 51 -9.66 -1.26 -10.63
C VAL A 51 -8.31 -0.54 -10.60
N ILE A 52 -7.34 -0.98 -11.42
CA ILE A 52 -6.04 -0.30 -11.54
C ILE A 52 -6.22 1.09 -12.16
N GLY A 53 -7.13 1.25 -13.13
CA GLY A 53 -7.48 2.54 -13.71
C GLY A 53 -8.07 3.51 -12.69
N LEU A 54 -9.01 3.05 -11.86
CA LEU A 54 -9.62 3.85 -10.80
C LEU A 54 -8.60 4.26 -9.72
N THR A 55 -7.76 3.32 -9.28
CA THR A 55 -6.70 3.65 -8.31
C THR A 55 -5.66 4.60 -8.89
N SER A 56 -5.37 4.49 -10.19
CA SER A 56 -4.50 5.45 -10.89
C SER A 56 -5.11 6.85 -10.94
N ALA A 57 -6.42 6.95 -11.21
CA ALA A 57 -7.13 8.22 -11.19
C ALA A 57 -7.12 8.87 -9.79
N LEU A 58 -7.29 8.08 -8.73
CA LEU A 58 -7.21 8.57 -7.35
C LEU A 58 -5.83 9.18 -7.02
N GLN A 59 -4.75 8.65 -7.58
CA GLN A 59 -3.40 9.20 -7.39
C GLN A 59 -3.14 10.51 -8.17
N THR A 60 -3.98 10.90 -9.09
CA THR A 60 -3.87 12.21 -9.75
C THR A 60 -4.33 13.37 -8.86
N VAL A 61 -5.11 13.07 -7.82
CA VAL A 61 -5.54 14.07 -6.83
C VAL A 61 -4.32 14.48 -5.99
N PRO A 62 -4.01 15.77 -5.85
CA PRO A 62 -2.92 16.21 -4.97
C PRO A 62 -3.12 15.72 -3.52
N SER A 63 -2.04 15.26 -2.88
CA SER A 63 -2.11 14.67 -1.53
C SER A 63 -2.75 15.60 -0.50
N LEU A 64 -2.40 16.88 -0.51
CA LEU A 64 -3.01 17.88 0.38
C LEU A 64 -4.50 18.07 0.09
N ALA A 65 -4.92 18.00 -1.18
CA ALA A 65 -6.33 18.09 -1.54
C ALA A 65 -7.12 16.87 -1.04
N LEU A 66 -6.54 15.67 -1.16
CA LEU A 66 -7.17 14.46 -0.63
C LEU A 66 -7.30 14.53 0.89
N LEU A 67 -6.25 14.98 1.59
CA LEU A 67 -6.29 15.18 3.04
C LEU A 67 -7.38 16.18 3.42
N ALA A 68 -7.46 17.32 2.73
CA ALA A 68 -8.49 18.33 2.96
C ALA A 68 -9.91 17.80 2.74
N LEU A 69 -10.11 16.91 1.75
CA LEU A 69 -11.39 16.25 1.50
C LEU A 69 -11.78 15.26 2.60
N MET A 70 -10.82 14.67 3.31
CA MET A 70 -11.09 13.73 4.39
C MET A 70 -11.49 14.41 5.69
N ILE A 71 -11.05 15.65 5.93
CA ILE A 71 -11.35 16.41 7.16
C ILE A 71 -12.86 16.62 7.41
N PRO A 72 -13.68 17.05 6.44
CA PRO A 72 -15.12 17.22 6.65
C PRO A 72 -15.85 15.91 6.99
N ILE A 73 -15.30 14.75 6.55
CA ILE A 73 -15.92 13.43 6.71
C ILE A 73 -15.50 12.78 8.03
N PHE A 74 -14.21 12.85 8.37
CA PHE A 74 -13.60 12.11 9.48
C PHE A 74 -13.11 13.02 10.61
N GLY A 75 -13.29 14.33 10.50
CA GLY A 75 -12.79 15.31 11.46
C GLY A 75 -11.30 15.63 11.28
N VAL A 76 -10.77 16.44 12.21
CA VAL A 76 -9.33 16.78 12.25
C VAL A 76 -8.58 15.76 13.12
N GLY A 77 -7.39 15.33 12.69
CA GLY A 77 -6.53 14.44 13.48
C GLY A 77 -5.91 13.30 12.66
N LYS A 78 -5.54 12.22 13.34
CA LYS A 78 -4.80 11.09 12.76
C LYS A 78 -5.63 10.27 11.77
N THR A 79 -6.94 10.16 12.01
CA THR A 79 -7.82 9.31 11.20
C THR A 79 -7.89 9.74 9.73
N PRO A 80 -8.19 11.00 9.39
CA PRO A 80 -8.19 11.44 8.00
C PRO A 80 -6.82 11.29 7.33
N ALA A 81 -5.74 11.51 8.08
CA ALA A 81 -4.37 11.31 7.58
C ALA A 81 -4.11 9.84 7.21
N ILE A 82 -4.43 8.90 8.10
CA ILE A 82 -4.27 7.47 7.83
C ILE A 82 -5.07 7.04 6.62
N ILE A 83 -6.33 7.49 6.48
CA ILE A 83 -7.20 7.13 5.35
C ILE A 83 -6.66 7.70 4.03
N ALA A 84 -6.26 8.97 4.01
CA ALA A 84 -5.67 9.58 2.82
C ALA A 84 -4.41 8.85 2.37
N LEU A 85 -3.49 8.58 3.29
CA LEU A 85 -2.23 7.89 3.01
C LEU A 85 -2.45 6.42 2.63
N PHE A 86 -3.43 5.75 3.23
CA PHE A 86 -3.87 4.42 2.83
C PHE A 86 -4.31 4.41 1.35
N ILE A 87 -5.16 5.36 0.92
CA ILE A 87 -5.59 5.48 -0.48
C ILE A 87 -4.39 5.64 -1.41
N TYR A 88 -3.40 6.46 -1.03
CA TYR A 88 -2.18 6.64 -1.82
C TYR A 88 -1.30 5.40 -1.90
N SER A 89 -1.31 4.55 -0.86
CA SER A 89 -0.54 3.31 -0.85
C SER A 89 -1.11 2.23 -1.78
N LEU A 90 -2.41 2.31 -2.12
CA LEU A 90 -3.10 1.27 -2.87
C LEU A 90 -2.50 1.00 -4.24
N LEU A 91 -2.28 2.03 -5.07
CA LEU A 91 -1.87 1.83 -6.45
C LEU A 91 -0.52 1.14 -6.61
N PRO A 92 0.57 1.60 -5.95
CA PRO A 92 1.87 0.95 -6.10
C PRO A 92 1.85 -0.50 -5.60
N ILE A 93 1.14 -0.80 -4.52
CA ILE A 93 1.04 -2.16 -3.98
C ILE A 93 0.20 -3.03 -4.92
N LEU A 94 -1.00 -2.57 -5.28
CA LEU A 94 -1.95 -3.31 -6.11
C LEU A 94 -1.35 -3.63 -7.48
N ARG A 95 -0.77 -2.62 -8.15
CA ARG A 95 -0.19 -2.76 -9.48
C ARG A 95 1.00 -3.71 -9.49
N ASN A 96 1.92 -3.58 -8.54
CA ASN A 96 3.07 -4.47 -8.46
C ASN A 96 2.67 -5.89 -8.05
N THR A 97 1.68 -6.06 -7.20
CA THR A 97 1.13 -7.40 -6.88
C THR A 97 0.52 -8.03 -8.11
N TYR A 98 -0.33 -7.31 -8.84
CA TYR A 98 -0.95 -7.82 -10.07
C TYR A 98 0.10 -8.19 -11.12
N ILE A 99 1.09 -7.32 -11.37
CA ILE A 99 2.16 -7.57 -12.34
C ILE A 99 3.03 -8.75 -11.90
N GLY A 100 3.45 -8.79 -10.64
CA GLY A 100 4.28 -9.86 -10.10
C GLY A 100 3.62 -11.21 -10.24
N MET A 101 2.36 -11.31 -9.87
CA MET A 101 1.57 -12.54 -9.99
C MET A 101 1.31 -12.93 -11.46
N LYS A 102 1.04 -11.96 -12.33
CA LYS A 102 0.77 -12.20 -13.75
C LYS A 102 2.00 -12.70 -14.48
N ASN A 103 3.19 -12.24 -14.09
CA ASN A 103 4.46 -12.59 -14.73
C ASN A 103 5.03 -13.95 -14.24
N VAL A 104 4.37 -14.65 -13.34
CA VAL A 104 4.73 -16.02 -12.99
C VAL A 104 4.53 -16.90 -14.23
N ASP A 105 5.61 -17.58 -14.66
CA ASP A 105 5.62 -18.45 -15.85
C ASP A 105 4.53 -19.53 -15.72
N GLU A 106 3.80 -19.76 -16.80
CA GLU A 106 2.70 -20.72 -16.88
C GLU A 106 3.18 -22.15 -16.60
N ASN A 107 4.42 -22.48 -16.96
CA ASN A 107 5.02 -23.77 -16.66
C ASN A 107 4.98 -24.11 -15.16
N TYR A 108 5.22 -23.16 -14.28
CA TYR A 108 5.12 -23.40 -12.82
C TYR A 108 3.68 -23.72 -12.39
N ARG A 109 2.69 -23.08 -13.01
CA ARG A 109 1.27 -23.35 -12.74
C ARG A 109 0.86 -24.72 -13.24
N ASP A 110 1.36 -25.12 -14.41
CA ASP A 110 1.05 -26.42 -15.00
C ASP A 110 1.71 -27.57 -14.22
N VAL A 111 2.95 -27.39 -13.76
CA VAL A 111 3.59 -28.33 -12.83
C VAL A 111 2.79 -28.45 -11.54
N ALA A 112 2.36 -27.34 -10.94
CA ALA A 112 1.53 -27.35 -9.72
C ALA A 112 0.23 -28.12 -9.93
N LYS A 113 -0.46 -27.91 -11.07
CA LYS A 113 -1.67 -28.68 -11.44
C LYS A 113 -1.36 -30.16 -11.65
N GLY A 114 -0.27 -30.48 -12.35
CA GLY A 114 0.16 -31.86 -12.57
C GLY A 114 0.48 -32.61 -11.27
N MET A 115 0.92 -31.91 -10.24
CA MET A 115 1.10 -32.42 -8.87
C MET A 115 -0.22 -32.53 -8.07
N GLY A 116 -1.36 -32.20 -8.66
CA GLY A 116 -2.66 -32.26 -7.99
C GLY A 116 -2.96 -31.09 -7.04
N MET A 117 -2.21 -29.99 -7.12
CA MET A 117 -2.47 -28.81 -6.28
C MET A 117 -3.80 -28.13 -6.65
N THR A 118 -4.56 -27.74 -5.65
CA THR A 118 -5.71 -26.85 -5.84
C THR A 118 -5.25 -25.43 -6.23
N ASN A 119 -6.14 -24.62 -6.79
CA ASN A 119 -5.81 -23.25 -7.18
C ASN A 119 -5.27 -22.43 -6.01
N LEU A 120 -5.81 -22.61 -4.80
CA LEU A 120 -5.33 -21.89 -3.61
C LEU A 120 -3.92 -22.38 -3.21
N GLN A 121 -3.68 -23.69 -3.25
CA GLN A 121 -2.35 -24.24 -2.98
C GLN A 121 -1.32 -23.74 -3.99
N SER A 122 -1.67 -23.70 -5.29
CA SER A 122 -0.80 -23.12 -6.33
C SER A 122 -0.48 -21.65 -6.05
N ILE A 123 -1.49 -20.85 -5.68
CA ILE A 123 -1.30 -19.42 -5.37
C ILE A 123 -0.31 -19.26 -4.20
N PHE A 124 -0.56 -19.91 -3.06
CA PHE A 124 0.23 -19.68 -1.84
C PHE A 124 1.59 -20.35 -1.86
N SER A 125 1.71 -21.55 -2.47
CA SER A 125 2.95 -22.34 -2.42
C SER A 125 3.86 -22.12 -3.62
N VAL A 126 3.36 -21.61 -4.76
CA VAL A 126 4.12 -21.45 -5.99
C VAL A 126 4.10 -20.01 -6.47
N GLU A 127 2.92 -19.51 -6.82
CA GLU A 127 2.82 -18.22 -7.51
C GLU A 127 3.25 -17.04 -6.62
N LEU A 128 2.76 -16.99 -5.39
CA LEU A 128 3.02 -15.89 -4.44
C LEU A 128 4.51 -15.81 -4.04
N PRO A 129 5.20 -16.91 -3.69
CA PRO A 129 6.64 -16.87 -3.42
C PRO A 129 7.46 -16.37 -4.61
N ILE A 130 7.13 -16.79 -5.84
CA ILE A 130 7.82 -16.34 -7.06
C ILE A 130 7.55 -14.85 -7.33
N ALA A 131 6.33 -14.40 -7.08
CA ALA A 131 5.95 -13.00 -7.27
C ALA A 131 6.45 -12.06 -6.15
N MET A 132 6.87 -12.60 -5.01
CA MET A 132 7.21 -11.84 -3.80
C MET A 132 8.22 -10.70 -4.03
N PRO A 133 9.31 -10.85 -4.80
CA PRO A 133 10.24 -9.74 -5.06
C PRO A 133 9.54 -8.53 -5.70
N THR A 134 8.64 -8.75 -6.65
CA THR A 134 7.88 -7.68 -7.31
C THR A 134 6.85 -7.06 -6.37
N ILE A 135 6.17 -7.87 -5.56
CA ILE A 135 5.23 -7.40 -4.54
C ILE A 135 5.94 -6.52 -3.53
N MET A 136 7.10 -6.96 -3.03
CA MET A 136 7.90 -6.20 -2.07
C MET A 136 8.44 -4.89 -2.67
N ALA A 137 8.74 -4.85 -3.97
CA ALA A 137 9.09 -3.60 -4.65
C ALA A 137 7.93 -2.60 -4.61
N GLY A 138 6.69 -3.06 -4.82
CA GLY A 138 5.49 -2.23 -4.71
C GLY A 138 5.25 -1.72 -3.28
N ILE A 139 5.41 -2.60 -2.28
CA ILE A 139 5.28 -2.22 -0.86
C ILE A 139 6.35 -1.21 -0.47
N ARG A 140 7.60 -1.39 -0.90
CA ARG A 140 8.70 -0.44 -0.66
C ARG A 140 8.38 0.92 -1.27
N LEU A 141 7.91 0.96 -2.51
CA LEU A 141 7.53 2.21 -3.17
C LEU A 141 6.40 2.92 -2.43
N ALA A 142 5.37 2.18 -2.02
CA ALA A 142 4.29 2.71 -1.19
C ALA A 142 4.79 3.25 0.15
N ALA A 143 5.71 2.55 0.82
CA ALA A 143 6.27 2.99 2.09
C ALA A 143 7.01 4.32 1.95
N VAL A 144 7.81 4.50 0.89
CA VAL A 144 8.49 5.77 0.61
C VAL A 144 7.48 6.91 0.42
N TYR A 145 6.42 6.68 -0.35
CA TYR A 145 5.37 7.69 -0.55
C TYR A 145 4.63 8.02 0.75
N VAL A 146 4.19 7.01 1.48
CA VAL A 146 3.45 7.18 2.74
C VAL A 146 4.30 7.94 3.76
N ILE A 147 5.57 7.57 3.95
CA ILE A 147 6.47 8.26 4.88
C ILE A 147 6.70 9.71 4.45
N ALA A 148 6.93 9.96 3.16
CA ALA A 148 7.14 11.32 2.65
C ALA A 148 5.90 12.21 2.83
N TRP A 149 4.71 11.69 2.54
CA TRP A 149 3.46 12.47 2.65
C TRP A 149 2.93 12.57 4.10
N ALA A 150 3.27 11.63 4.97
CA ALA A 150 2.90 11.70 6.38
C ALA A 150 3.51 12.91 7.09
N THR A 151 4.65 13.42 6.63
CA THR A 151 5.24 14.66 7.16
C THR A 151 4.30 15.86 6.99
N LEU A 152 3.54 15.90 5.89
CA LEU A 152 2.57 16.98 5.66
C LEU A 152 1.27 16.80 6.45
N ALA A 153 0.98 15.58 6.88
CA ALA A 153 -0.23 15.26 7.62
C ALA A 153 -0.07 15.38 9.15
N SER A 154 1.16 15.50 9.64
CA SER A 154 1.49 15.64 11.07
C SER A 154 1.56 17.09 11.55
N TYR A 155 1.38 18.04 10.65
CA TYR A 155 1.23 19.47 10.93
C TYR A 155 -0.24 19.85 10.84
#